data_728bdf8118223c931eba279523c50aa9
#
_entry.id   728bdf8118223c931eba279523c50aa9
#
_cell.length_a   1.000
_cell.length_b   1.000
_cell.length_c   1.000
_cell.angle_alpha   90.00
_cell.angle_beta   90.00
_cell.angle_gamma   90.00
#
_symmetry.space_group_name_H-M   'P 1'
#
loop_
_entity.id
_entity.type
_entity.pdbx_description
1 polymer ?
#
loop_
_entity_poly.entity_id
_entity_poly.type
_entity_poly.pdbx_seq_one_letter_code
_entity_poly.pdbx_strand_id
1 'polypeptide(L)'
;FMEFVQIMSKNLYPKLALCLSGQPRSYFEAYQYVKKNLLDHFNVDVFIHSWKANNRLNQLKIYEELSAIYSPSFLQFDNELDSNINSDMIVPNASHPANFCTSMFYSVYKADQFRITSETLSNKKYDFIVRSRFDLALNKVIDFTKLKKGVVYISKDQEGPSLFNDQFAIADSETMSIYSSTFLFLQ
;
A
#
# COMPACT_ATOMS: atom_id res chain seq x y z
N PHE A 1 38.79 1.91 30.86
CA PHE A 1 37.48 2.48 30.48
C PHE A 1 36.89 1.54 29.43
N MET A 2 35.90 0.72 29.83
CA MET A 2 35.12 -0.08 28.90
C MET A 2 33.99 0.82 28.38
N GLU A 3 34.01 1.17 27.10
CA GLU A 3 32.85 1.77 26.43
C GLU A 3 31.83 0.68 26.22
N PHE A 4 30.71 0.80 26.90
CA PHE A 4 29.52 0.00 26.62
C PHE A 4 28.87 0.54 25.33
N VAL A 5 29.18 -0.11 24.22
CA VAL A 5 28.38 0.07 22.99
C VAL A 5 26.99 -0.51 23.26
N GLN A 6 26.02 0.36 23.48
CA GLN A 6 24.63 -0.03 23.61
C GLN A 6 24.16 -0.53 22.25
N ILE A 7 24.19 -1.84 22.04
CA ILE A 7 23.53 -2.48 20.90
C ILE A 7 22.04 -2.30 21.15
N MET A 8 21.47 -1.22 20.61
CA MET A 8 20.02 -1.07 20.57
C MET A 8 19.47 -2.25 19.79
N SER A 9 18.75 -3.14 20.48
CA SER A 9 18.14 -4.30 19.87
C SER A 9 17.18 -3.84 18.78
N LYS A 10 17.25 -4.46 17.60
CA LYS A 10 16.33 -4.25 16.46
C LYS A 10 14.82 -4.42 16.82
N ASN A 11 14.52 -4.82 18.06
CA ASN A 11 13.17 -5.01 18.59
C ASN A 11 12.47 -3.73 19.07
N LEU A 12 13.09 -2.56 18.96
CA LEU A 12 12.47 -1.27 19.33
C LEU A 12 11.73 -0.59 18.17
N TYR A 13 11.90 -1.06 16.95
CA TYR A 13 11.19 -0.52 15.78
C TYR A 13 9.95 -1.36 15.46
N PRO A 14 8.83 -0.72 15.10
CA PRO A 14 7.63 -1.45 14.69
C PRO A 14 7.92 -2.32 13.46
N LYS A 15 7.35 -3.52 13.42
CA LYS A 15 7.33 -4.36 12.21
C LYS A 15 6.26 -3.83 11.27
N LEU A 16 6.66 -3.44 10.08
CA LEU A 16 5.78 -2.77 9.13
C LEU A 16 5.50 -3.63 7.90
N ALA A 17 4.34 -3.43 7.31
CA ALA A 17 4.02 -3.87 5.96
C ALA A 17 3.80 -2.66 5.05
N LEU A 18 4.35 -2.69 3.85
CA LEU A 18 4.05 -1.75 2.78
C LEU A 18 3.19 -2.47 1.72
N CYS A 19 1.94 -2.04 1.58
CA CYS A 19 1.00 -2.54 0.58
C CYS A 19 0.93 -1.53 -0.58
N LEU A 20 1.60 -1.82 -1.69
CA LEU A 20 1.53 -1.04 -2.92
C LEU A 20 0.43 -1.56 -3.83
N SER A 21 -0.43 -0.67 -4.32
CA SER A 21 -1.60 -1.04 -5.11
C SER A 21 -1.90 -0.07 -6.23
N GLY A 22 -2.47 -0.59 -7.34
CA GLY A 22 -2.87 0.19 -8.50
C GLY A 22 -1.94 0.05 -9.69
N GLN A 23 -1.99 1.00 -10.62
CA GLN A 23 -1.10 0.99 -11.80
C GLN A 23 0.31 1.46 -11.42
N PRO A 24 1.37 0.81 -11.93
CA PRO A 24 2.75 1.15 -11.59
C PRO A 24 3.23 2.35 -12.43
N ARG A 25 2.67 3.53 -12.14
CA ARG A 25 3.08 4.79 -12.77
C ARG A 25 4.14 5.45 -11.91
N SER A 26 5.16 6.05 -12.53
CA SER A 26 6.21 6.83 -11.83
C SER A 26 6.80 6.15 -10.59
N TYR A 27 6.73 4.80 -10.54
CA TYR A 27 7.20 4.02 -9.38
C TYR A 27 8.69 4.18 -9.13
N PHE A 28 9.46 4.40 -10.19
CA PHE A 28 10.92 4.54 -10.09
C PHE A 28 11.32 5.85 -9.40
N GLU A 29 10.67 6.94 -9.77
CA GLU A 29 10.86 8.25 -9.15
C GLU A 29 10.38 8.25 -7.68
N ALA A 30 9.18 7.71 -7.45
CA ALA A 30 8.61 7.64 -6.10
C ALA A 30 9.38 6.71 -5.17
N TYR A 31 9.96 5.61 -5.70
CA TYR A 31 10.76 4.67 -4.93
C TYR A 31 11.89 5.32 -4.13
N GLN A 32 12.58 6.33 -4.69
CA GLN A 32 13.66 7.03 -4.00
C GLN A 32 13.21 7.62 -2.67
N TYR A 33 11.99 8.16 -2.64
CA TYR A 33 11.39 8.75 -1.44
C TYR A 33 10.89 7.66 -0.47
N VAL A 34 10.28 6.59 -0.98
CA VAL A 34 9.85 5.44 -0.17
C VAL A 34 11.07 4.77 0.46
N LYS A 35 12.13 4.54 -0.33
CA LYS A 35 13.38 3.97 0.17
C LYS A 35 13.95 4.83 1.27
N LYS A 36 14.20 6.12 0.98
CA LYS A 36 14.83 7.06 1.90
C LYS A 36 14.04 7.25 3.19
N ASN A 37 12.70 7.30 3.14
CA ASN A 37 11.87 7.74 4.26
C ASN A 37 11.10 6.60 4.96
N LEU A 38 11.16 5.37 4.42
CA LEU A 38 10.52 4.19 5.03
C LEU A 38 11.45 2.98 5.07
N LEU A 39 11.92 2.48 3.91
CA LEU A 39 12.64 1.19 3.85
C LEU A 39 14.01 1.24 4.52
N ASP A 40 14.73 2.37 4.47
CA ASP A 40 16.05 2.52 5.09
C ASP A 40 15.97 2.69 6.63
N HIS A 41 14.77 3.00 7.16
CA HIS A 41 14.58 3.27 8.60
C HIS A 41 13.94 2.13 9.36
N PHE A 42 13.14 1.27 8.68
CA PHE A 42 12.32 0.27 9.34
C PHE A 42 12.48 -1.11 8.70
N ASN A 43 12.12 -2.14 9.46
CA ASN A 43 11.97 -3.49 8.91
C ASN A 43 10.58 -3.59 8.25
N VAL A 44 10.55 -3.60 6.92
CA VAL A 44 9.33 -3.50 6.12
C VAL A 44 9.23 -4.69 5.17
N ASP A 45 8.17 -5.48 5.29
CA ASP A 45 7.80 -6.45 4.27
C ASP A 45 6.91 -5.77 3.22
N VAL A 46 7.14 -6.05 1.93
CA VAL A 46 6.44 -5.39 0.84
C VAL A 46 5.50 -6.35 0.13
N PHE A 47 4.27 -5.90 -0.12
CA PHE A 47 3.20 -6.62 -0.78
C PHE A 47 2.66 -5.79 -1.94
N ILE A 48 2.64 -6.36 -3.13
CA ILE A 48 2.33 -5.62 -4.35
C ILE A 48 1.19 -6.30 -5.11
N HIS A 49 0.14 -5.52 -5.39
CA HIS A 49 -0.85 -5.86 -6.40
C HIS A 49 -0.92 -4.78 -7.46
N SER A 50 -0.90 -5.19 -8.73
CA SER A 50 -0.95 -4.28 -9.86
C SER A 50 -1.76 -4.86 -11.03
N TRP A 51 -1.97 -4.05 -12.06
CA TRP A 51 -2.66 -4.41 -13.27
C TRP A 51 -1.67 -4.81 -14.36
N LYS A 52 -2.03 -5.81 -15.17
CA LYS A 52 -1.21 -6.23 -16.30
C LYS A 52 -1.05 -5.10 -17.31
N ALA A 53 0.15 -4.95 -17.81
CA ALA A 53 0.39 -4.07 -18.94
C ALA A 53 -0.17 -4.69 -20.24
N ASN A 54 -0.57 -3.83 -21.18
CA ASN A 54 -1.13 -4.26 -22.46
C ASN A 54 -0.14 -5.04 -23.35
N ASN A 55 1.14 -5.03 -23.01
CA ASN A 55 2.22 -5.65 -23.76
C ASN A 55 3.05 -6.55 -22.85
N ARG A 56 3.30 -7.79 -23.28
CA ARG A 56 4.05 -8.80 -22.52
C ARG A 56 5.47 -8.37 -22.16
N LEU A 57 6.18 -7.69 -23.07
CA LEU A 57 7.54 -7.22 -22.80
C LEU A 57 7.55 -6.13 -21.72
N ASN A 58 6.62 -5.19 -21.79
CA ASN A 58 6.46 -4.16 -20.76
C ASN A 58 6.08 -4.79 -19.41
N GLN A 59 5.24 -5.82 -19.43
CA GLN A 59 4.86 -6.55 -18.23
C GLN A 59 6.07 -7.22 -17.56
N LEU A 60 6.92 -7.90 -18.33
CA LEU A 60 8.13 -8.54 -17.81
C LEU A 60 9.09 -7.50 -17.23
N LYS A 61 9.31 -6.42 -17.95
CA LYS A 61 10.16 -5.32 -17.49
C LYS A 61 9.67 -4.75 -16.15
N ILE A 62 8.38 -4.41 -16.04
CA ILE A 62 7.79 -3.88 -14.80
C ILE A 62 7.94 -4.90 -13.65
N TYR A 63 7.70 -6.19 -13.93
CA TYR A 63 7.84 -7.24 -12.93
C TYR A 63 9.29 -7.32 -12.41
N GLU A 64 10.28 -7.34 -13.32
CA GLU A 64 11.70 -7.41 -12.97
C GLU A 64 12.15 -6.17 -12.18
N GLU A 65 11.76 -4.98 -12.61
CA GLU A 65 12.10 -3.73 -11.94
C GLU A 65 11.48 -3.62 -10.55
N LEU A 66 10.18 -3.91 -10.38
CA LEU A 66 9.53 -3.90 -9.08
C LEU A 66 10.11 -4.96 -8.14
N SER A 67 10.43 -6.14 -8.67
CA SER A 67 11.09 -7.21 -7.90
C SER A 67 12.47 -6.78 -7.43
N ALA A 68 13.25 -6.12 -8.30
CA ALA A 68 14.62 -5.69 -7.98
C ALA A 68 14.65 -4.57 -6.93
N ILE A 69 13.76 -3.57 -7.05
CA ILE A 69 13.80 -2.40 -6.15
C ILE A 69 13.10 -2.62 -4.82
N TYR A 70 11.99 -3.36 -4.80
CA TYR A 70 11.19 -3.57 -3.57
C TYR A 70 11.42 -4.91 -2.88
N SER A 71 11.98 -5.92 -3.59
CA SER A 71 12.13 -7.29 -3.09
C SER A 71 10.86 -7.80 -2.38
N PRO A 72 9.69 -7.76 -3.04
CA PRO A 72 8.42 -7.96 -2.38
C PRO A 72 8.23 -9.40 -1.92
N SER A 73 7.58 -9.59 -0.75
CA SER A 73 7.15 -10.91 -0.27
C SER A 73 6.08 -11.52 -1.16
N PHE A 74 5.23 -10.68 -1.76
CA PHE A 74 4.24 -11.05 -2.77
C PHE A 74 4.14 -9.97 -3.84
N LEU A 75 4.10 -10.40 -5.10
CA LEU A 75 3.88 -9.55 -6.27
C LEU A 75 2.95 -10.26 -7.24
N GLN A 76 1.80 -9.66 -7.53
CA GLN A 76 0.81 -10.18 -8.49
C GLN A 76 0.30 -9.09 -9.42
N PHE A 77 0.08 -9.49 -10.67
CA PHE A 77 -0.58 -8.68 -11.68
C PHE A 77 -1.85 -9.37 -12.16
N ASP A 78 -2.98 -8.69 -12.06
CA ASP A 78 -4.26 -9.17 -12.56
C ASP A 78 -4.67 -8.42 -13.85
N ASN A 79 -5.59 -9.00 -14.62
CA ASN A 79 -6.24 -8.28 -15.70
C ASN A 79 -7.13 -7.19 -15.08
N GLU A 80 -7.28 -6.06 -15.78
CA GLU A 80 -8.25 -5.04 -15.37
C GLU A 80 -9.65 -5.66 -15.23
N LEU A 81 -10.41 -5.20 -14.24
CA LEU A 81 -11.78 -5.67 -14.05
C LEU A 81 -12.64 -5.23 -15.23
N ASP A 82 -13.51 -6.13 -15.70
CA ASP A 82 -14.47 -5.81 -16.74
C ASP A 82 -15.39 -4.67 -16.29
N SER A 83 -15.68 -3.75 -17.20
CA SER A 83 -16.48 -2.53 -16.96
C SER A 83 -17.96 -2.77 -16.63
N ASN A 84 -18.40 -4.03 -16.55
CA ASN A 84 -19.79 -4.41 -16.28
C ASN A 84 -20.15 -4.43 -14.79
N ILE A 85 -19.29 -3.87 -13.93
CA ILE A 85 -19.62 -3.69 -12.51
C ILE A 85 -20.68 -2.60 -12.41
N ASN A 86 -21.80 -2.96 -11.79
CA ASN A 86 -23.05 -2.22 -11.63
C ASN A 86 -22.91 -0.69 -11.75
N SER A 87 -23.43 -0.14 -12.85
CA SER A 87 -23.57 1.30 -13.07
C SER A 87 -24.46 2.01 -12.04
N ASP A 88 -25.17 1.24 -11.22
CA ASP A 88 -26.14 1.75 -10.24
C ASP A 88 -25.48 2.37 -8.99
N MET A 89 -24.17 2.14 -8.79
CA MET A 89 -23.38 2.81 -7.76
C MET A 89 -22.75 4.14 -8.25
N ILE A 90 -23.38 4.83 -9.16
CA ILE A 90 -22.94 6.16 -9.60
C ILE A 90 -23.19 7.14 -8.45
N VAL A 91 -22.12 7.54 -7.78
CA VAL A 91 -22.18 8.73 -6.92
C VAL A 91 -22.45 9.92 -7.83
N PRO A 92 -23.59 10.62 -7.69
CA PRO A 92 -23.87 11.81 -8.47
C PRO A 92 -22.71 12.79 -8.33
N ASN A 93 -22.16 13.28 -9.46
CA ASN A 93 -20.98 14.18 -9.52
C ASN A 93 -19.63 13.53 -9.19
N ALA A 94 -19.47 12.21 -9.23
CA ALA A 94 -18.16 11.60 -9.16
C ALA A 94 -17.30 12.05 -10.36
N SER A 95 -16.09 12.52 -10.08
CA SER A 95 -15.14 12.95 -11.12
C SER A 95 -14.59 11.79 -11.96
N HIS A 96 -14.85 10.54 -11.53
CA HIS A 96 -14.37 9.33 -12.19
C HIS A 96 -15.49 8.29 -12.36
N PRO A 97 -15.45 7.50 -13.43
CA PRO A 97 -16.37 6.37 -13.62
C PRO A 97 -16.30 5.36 -12.46
N ALA A 98 -17.42 4.74 -12.11
CA ALA A 98 -17.52 3.79 -11.00
C ALA A 98 -16.52 2.62 -11.10
N ASN A 99 -16.23 2.13 -12.32
CA ASN A 99 -15.28 1.06 -12.56
C ASN A 99 -13.83 1.42 -12.11
N PHE A 100 -13.43 2.69 -12.19
CA PHE A 100 -12.11 3.11 -11.69
C PHE A 100 -12.02 2.99 -10.18
N CYS A 101 -13.06 3.41 -9.46
CA CYS A 101 -13.12 3.29 -8.01
C CYS A 101 -13.10 1.82 -7.59
N THR A 102 -13.89 0.97 -8.26
CA THR A 102 -13.94 -0.47 -7.96
C THR A 102 -12.61 -1.15 -8.22
N SER A 103 -11.98 -0.87 -9.37
CA SER A 103 -10.64 -1.41 -9.69
C SER A 103 -9.58 -0.96 -8.68
N MET A 104 -9.64 0.29 -8.24
CA MET A 104 -8.73 0.82 -7.23
C MET A 104 -8.91 0.06 -5.91
N PHE A 105 -10.13 -0.04 -5.39
CA PHE A 105 -10.41 -0.76 -4.13
C PHE A 105 -10.11 -2.25 -4.23
N TYR A 106 -10.36 -2.89 -5.37
CA TYR A 106 -9.93 -4.27 -5.61
C TYR A 106 -8.42 -4.43 -5.44
N SER A 107 -7.65 -3.54 -6.05
CA SER A 107 -6.19 -3.60 -5.95
C SER A 107 -5.70 -3.39 -4.52
N VAL A 108 -6.33 -2.48 -3.76
CA VAL A 108 -6.07 -2.28 -2.32
C VAL A 108 -6.37 -3.55 -1.53
N TYR A 109 -7.55 -4.14 -1.75
CA TYR A 109 -7.97 -5.37 -1.11
C TYR A 109 -6.99 -6.52 -1.38
N LYS A 110 -6.59 -6.71 -2.63
CA LYS A 110 -5.66 -7.80 -3.02
C LYS A 110 -4.30 -7.65 -2.36
N ALA A 111 -3.71 -6.46 -2.36
CA ALA A 111 -2.43 -6.21 -1.69
C ALA A 111 -2.52 -6.52 -0.19
N ASP A 112 -3.64 -6.17 0.45
CA ASP A 112 -3.89 -6.47 1.85
C ASP A 112 -4.10 -7.98 2.10
N GLN A 113 -4.75 -8.72 1.19
CA GLN A 113 -4.88 -10.18 1.30
C GLN A 113 -3.52 -10.89 1.29
N PHE A 114 -2.55 -10.41 0.52
CA PHE A 114 -1.18 -10.97 0.56
C PHE A 114 -0.52 -10.74 1.92
N ARG A 115 -0.69 -9.55 2.50
CA ARG A 115 -0.22 -9.24 3.85
C ARG A 115 -0.89 -10.12 4.90
N ILE A 116 -2.23 -10.29 4.85
CA ILE A 116 -2.97 -11.18 5.76
C ILE A 116 -2.48 -12.63 5.63
N THR A 117 -2.26 -13.09 4.40
CA THR A 117 -1.70 -14.42 4.14
C THR A 117 -0.33 -14.58 4.79
N SER A 118 0.56 -13.59 4.66
CA SER A 118 1.88 -13.58 5.29
C SER A 118 1.79 -13.62 6.81
N GLU A 119 0.88 -12.84 7.41
CA GLU A 119 0.64 -12.88 8.86
C GLU A 119 0.17 -14.24 9.34
N THR A 120 -0.75 -14.86 8.60
CA THR A 120 -1.29 -16.19 8.92
C THR A 120 -0.19 -17.25 8.85
N LEU A 121 0.61 -17.27 7.79
CA LEU A 121 1.70 -18.23 7.60
C LEU A 121 2.82 -18.07 8.64
N SER A 122 3.13 -16.85 9.04
CA SER A 122 4.19 -16.58 10.03
C SER A 122 3.70 -16.59 11.47
N ASN A 123 2.39 -16.65 11.70
CA ASN A 123 1.73 -16.46 13.00
C ASN A 123 2.18 -15.16 13.71
N LYS A 124 2.42 -14.09 12.94
CA LYS A 124 2.88 -12.79 13.46
C LYS A 124 2.16 -11.66 12.73
N LYS A 125 1.66 -10.69 13.48
CA LYS A 125 1.05 -9.48 12.92
C LYS A 125 2.07 -8.37 12.73
N TYR A 126 1.81 -7.50 11.76
CA TYR A 126 2.51 -6.22 11.64
C TYR A 126 1.92 -5.22 12.63
N ASP A 127 2.77 -4.34 13.15
CA ASP A 127 2.35 -3.27 14.07
C ASP A 127 1.55 -2.21 13.34
N PHE A 128 2.05 -1.81 12.13
CA PHE A 128 1.36 -0.90 11.23
C PHE A 128 1.55 -1.33 9.79
N ILE A 129 0.52 -1.03 9.00
CA ILE A 129 0.49 -1.21 7.56
C ILE A 129 0.46 0.17 6.90
N VAL A 130 1.35 0.38 5.94
CA VAL A 130 1.36 1.54 5.06
C VAL A 130 0.78 1.13 3.72
N ARG A 131 -0.39 1.61 3.39
CA ARG A 131 -0.97 1.46 2.05
C ARG A 131 -0.60 2.68 1.22
N SER A 132 -0.08 2.47 0.02
CA SER A 132 0.30 3.55 -0.88
C SER A 132 0.07 3.19 -2.35
N ARG A 133 -0.10 4.22 -3.18
CA ARG A 133 0.07 4.09 -4.63
C ARG A 133 1.55 4.06 -4.99
N PHE A 134 1.86 3.58 -6.19
CA PHE A 134 3.24 3.54 -6.70
C PHE A 134 3.85 4.91 -6.96
N ASP A 135 3.03 5.89 -7.32
CA ASP A 135 3.43 7.24 -7.73
C ASP A 135 3.44 8.26 -6.58
N LEU A 136 3.28 7.80 -5.34
CA LEU A 136 3.28 8.67 -4.18
C LEU A 136 4.68 8.78 -3.55
N ALA A 137 5.20 10.00 -3.49
CA ALA A 137 6.46 10.30 -2.83
C ALA A 137 6.25 10.54 -1.33
N LEU A 138 6.90 9.74 -0.48
CA LEU A 138 6.94 9.98 0.98
C LEU A 138 8.00 11.03 1.29
N ASN A 139 7.58 12.26 1.55
CA ASN A 139 8.50 13.39 1.69
C ASN A 139 9.26 13.45 3.03
N LYS A 140 8.87 12.65 4.01
CA LYS A 140 9.52 12.58 5.33
C LYS A 140 9.30 11.24 6.01
N VAL A 141 10.17 10.92 6.97
CA VAL A 141 10.06 9.73 7.82
C VAL A 141 8.79 9.84 8.68
N ILE A 142 8.06 8.73 8.76
CA ILE A 142 6.85 8.63 9.55
C ILE A 142 7.22 8.30 11.00
N ASP A 143 6.69 9.06 11.94
CA ASP A 143 6.84 8.80 13.37
C ASP A 143 5.70 7.87 13.85
N PHE A 144 5.93 6.57 13.76
CA PHE A 144 4.96 5.55 14.16
C PHE A 144 4.65 5.58 15.67
N THR A 145 5.49 6.18 16.51
CA THR A 145 5.26 6.27 17.96
C THR A 145 4.06 7.16 18.31
N LYS A 146 3.68 8.06 17.40
CA LYS A 146 2.53 8.96 17.56
C LYS A 146 1.22 8.37 17.05
N LEU A 147 1.26 7.22 16.38
CA LEU A 147 0.07 6.60 15.83
C LEU A 147 -0.63 5.72 16.87
N LYS A 148 -1.95 5.73 16.84
CA LYS A 148 -2.80 4.92 17.71
C LYS A 148 -3.38 3.75 16.92
N LYS A 149 -3.48 2.58 17.55
CA LYS A 149 -4.21 1.43 17.01
C LYS A 149 -5.71 1.74 16.95
N GLY A 150 -6.43 1.10 16.04
CA GLY A 150 -7.85 1.35 15.83
C GLY A 150 -8.19 2.63 15.06
N VAL A 151 -7.18 3.28 14.47
CA VAL A 151 -7.34 4.52 13.69
C VAL A 151 -6.73 4.37 12.31
N VAL A 152 -7.48 4.78 11.28
CA VAL A 152 -6.94 4.94 9.92
C VAL A 152 -6.44 6.37 9.76
N TYR A 153 -5.18 6.52 9.45
CA TYR A 153 -4.55 7.79 9.11
C TYR A 153 -4.47 7.91 7.59
N ILE A 154 -5.06 8.93 7.04
CA ILE A 154 -5.05 9.23 5.60
C ILE A 154 -4.41 10.59 5.36
N SER A 155 -3.86 10.80 4.16
CA SER A 155 -3.34 12.12 3.79
C SER A 155 -4.49 13.11 3.59
N LYS A 156 -4.28 14.35 4.01
CA LYS A 156 -5.22 15.44 3.75
C LYS A 156 -5.07 15.89 2.30
N ASP A 157 -6.16 16.01 1.58
CA ASP A 157 -6.17 16.67 0.27
C ASP A 157 -5.96 18.19 0.46
N GLN A 158 -5.08 18.79 -0.35
CA GLN A 158 -4.76 20.21 -0.22
C GLN A 158 -5.67 21.11 -1.06
N GLU A 159 -6.36 20.56 -2.07
CA GLU A 159 -7.04 21.36 -3.09
C GLU A 159 -8.47 20.86 -3.38
N GLY A 160 -9.35 20.80 -2.42
CA GLY A 160 -10.73 20.48 -2.75
C GLY A 160 -11.68 20.27 -1.58
N PRO A 161 -12.99 20.18 -1.85
CA PRO A 161 -14.01 19.88 -0.85
C PRO A 161 -13.98 18.41 -0.43
N SER A 162 -13.27 17.53 -1.14
CA SER A 162 -13.06 16.15 -0.76
C SER A 162 -12.05 16.08 0.38
N LEU A 163 -12.55 15.79 1.55
CA LEU A 163 -11.77 15.75 2.79
C LEU A 163 -10.82 14.54 2.88
N PHE A 164 -10.89 13.60 1.92
CA PHE A 164 -10.21 12.31 2.03
C PHE A 164 -9.41 12.00 0.76
N ASN A 165 -8.10 11.85 0.94
CA ASN A 165 -7.22 11.38 -0.10
C ASN A 165 -7.04 9.86 0.07
N ASP A 166 -7.53 9.10 -0.91
CA ASP A 166 -7.48 7.64 -0.95
C ASP A 166 -6.14 7.05 -1.40
N GLN A 167 -5.16 7.88 -1.72
CA GLN A 167 -3.87 7.45 -2.28
C GLN A 167 -2.93 6.87 -1.24
N PHE A 168 -3.17 7.17 0.04
CA PHE A 168 -2.31 6.79 1.15
C PHE A 168 -3.12 6.53 2.41
N ALA A 169 -2.78 5.45 3.13
CA ALA A 169 -3.36 5.16 4.43
C ALA A 169 -2.34 4.46 5.33
N ILE A 170 -2.42 4.72 6.64
CA ILE A 170 -1.70 3.96 7.66
C ILE A 170 -2.70 3.51 8.72
N ALA A 171 -2.63 2.25 9.12
CA ALA A 171 -3.39 1.71 10.23
C ALA A 171 -2.66 0.50 10.83
N ASP A 172 -3.10 0.04 12.00
CA ASP A 172 -2.73 -1.29 12.50
C ASP A 172 -3.34 -2.40 11.64
N SER A 173 -2.90 -3.65 11.85
CA SER A 173 -3.29 -4.80 11.02
C SER A 173 -4.81 -5.00 10.93
N GLU A 174 -5.54 -4.92 12.03
CA GLU A 174 -6.99 -5.15 12.04
C GLU A 174 -7.74 -4.01 11.35
N THR A 175 -7.39 -2.79 11.69
CA THR A 175 -8.00 -1.59 11.14
C THR A 175 -7.74 -1.45 9.63
N MET A 176 -6.54 -1.83 9.16
CA MET A 176 -6.24 -1.84 7.73
C MET A 176 -7.07 -2.89 6.99
N SER A 177 -7.29 -4.07 7.59
CA SER A 177 -8.14 -5.10 6.97
C SER A 177 -9.59 -4.64 6.81
N ILE A 178 -10.13 -3.88 7.77
CA ILE A 178 -11.46 -3.26 7.64
C ILE A 178 -11.46 -2.23 6.51
N TYR A 179 -10.47 -1.33 6.49
CA TYR A 179 -10.35 -0.32 5.44
C TYR A 179 -10.24 -0.95 4.04
N SER A 180 -9.40 -1.96 3.89
CA SER A 180 -9.18 -2.64 2.60
C SER A 180 -10.39 -3.46 2.14
N SER A 181 -11.22 -3.93 3.08
CA SER A 181 -12.46 -4.68 2.77
C SER A 181 -13.57 -3.82 2.14
N THR A 182 -13.38 -2.51 2.01
CA THR A 182 -14.32 -1.61 1.31
C THR A 182 -14.72 -2.13 -0.07
N PHE A 183 -13.80 -2.80 -0.78
CA PHE A 183 -14.09 -3.45 -2.06
C PHE A 183 -15.27 -4.41 -1.99
N LEU A 184 -15.42 -5.17 -0.90
CA LEU A 184 -16.49 -6.18 -0.75
C LEU A 184 -17.88 -5.57 -0.65
N PHE A 185 -17.99 -4.28 -0.38
CA PHE A 185 -19.24 -3.53 -0.32
C PHE A 185 -19.56 -2.81 -1.63
N LEU A 186 -18.66 -2.89 -2.63
CA LEU A 186 -18.79 -2.26 -3.93
C LEU A 186 -19.23 -3.27 -5.03
N GLN A 187 -19.55 -4.50 -4.65
CA GLN A 187 -19.97 -5.58 -5.56
C GLN A 187 -21.49 -5.70 -5.68
#